data_9f3d97ded735d89733c28a79b6bd72e8
#
_entry.id   9f3d97ded735d89733c28a79b6bd72e8
#
_cell.length_a   1.000
_cell.length_b   1.000
_cell.length_c   1.000
_cell.angle_alpha   90.00
_cell.angle_beta   90.00
_cell.angle_gamma   90.00
#
_symmetry.space_group_name_H-M   'P 1'
#
loop_
_entity.id
_entity.type
_entity.pdbx_description
1 polymer ?
#
loop_
_entity_poly.entity_id
_entity_poly.type
_entity_poly.pdbx_seq_one_letter_code
_entity_poly.pdbx_strand_id
1 'polypeptide(L)'
;CEEMGTPCDEHGNPQQLYILGMGKLGGFELNFSSDIDLIFTYPSQGETVGARRAVDNAKFFTRLGQRLINALDQFTPDGFVYRIDMRLRPFGDSGALALSFSAMEQYYQDQGRDWERYAMIKGRILGGDAQDPNVKTLQQLLHPFVYRRYIDFSVIQALREMKGKIEREVRRRGLK
;
A
#
# COMPACT_ATOMS: atom_id res chain seq x y z
N CYS A 1 -9.72 -17.11 -8.44
CA CYS A 1 -8.35 -17.55 -8.82
C CYS A 1 -8.38 -18.71 -9.81
N GLU A 2 -9.33 -19.66 -9.69
CA GLU A 2 -9.39 -20.85 -10.58
C GLU A 2 -9.42 -20.52 -12.09
N GLU A 3 -10.05 -19.43 -12.49
CA GLU A 3 -10.11 -18.99 -13.89
C GLU A 3 -8.82 -18.38 -14.44
N MET A 4 -7.98 -17.79 -13.57
CA MET A 4 -6.79 -17.05 -13.97
C MET A 4 -5.48 -17.79 -13.67
N GLY A 5 -5.54 -18.95 -13.03
CA GLY A 5 -4.38 -19.72 -12.62
C GLY A 5 -3.68 -19.15 -11.38
N THR A 6 -2.49 -19.67 -11.08
CA THR A 6 -1.64 -19.26 -9.96
C THR A 6 -0.57 -18.30 -10.46
N PRO A 7 -0.46 -17.08 -9.93
CA PRO A 7 0.62 -16.16 -10.31
C PRO A 7 1.95 -16.73 -9.83
N CYS A 8 2.94 -16.78 -10.71
CA CYS A 8 4.27 -17.31 -10.42
C CYS A 8 5.35 -16.30 -10.87
N ASP A 9 6.53 -16.43 -10.26
CA ASP A 9 7.72 -15.74 -10.76
C ASP A 9 8.31 -16.45 -11.99
N GLU A 10 9.42 -15.94 -12.51
CA GLU A 10 10.13 -16.52 -13.66
C GLU A 10 10.70 -17.93 -13.40
N HIS A 11 10.79 -18.34 -12.13
CA HIS A 11 11.25 -19.66 -11.70
C HIS A 11 10.09 -20.61 -11.40
N GLY A 12 8.84 -20.17 -11.56
CA GLY A 12 7.64 -20.97 -11.29
C GLY A 12 7.22 -20.99 -9.81
N ASN A 13 7.82 -20.17 -8.94
CA ASN A 13 7.40 -20.09 -7.55
C ASN A 13 6.11 -19.27 -7.42
N PRO A 14 5.10 -19.78 -6.69
CA PRO A 14 3.86 -19.06 -6.47
C PRO A 14 4.05 -17.70 -5.81
N GLN A 15 3.30 -16.70 -6.26
CA GLN A 15 3.32 -15.34 -5.75
C GLN A 15 2.02 -15.04 -5.01
N GLN A 16 2.10 -14.14 -4.04
CA GLN A 16 0.91 -13.65 -3.32
C GLN A 16 0.88 -12.12 -3.24
N LEU A 17 -0.30 -11.57 -2.95
CA LEU A 17 -0.50 -10.16 -2.70
C LEU A 17 -0.09 -9.83 -1.26
N TYR A 18 0.72 -8.79 -1.08
CA TYR A 18 1.03 -8.19 0.21
C TYR A 18 0.31 -6.87 0.33
N ILE A 19 -0.20 -6.59 1.51
CA ILE A 19 -0.99 -5.40 1.80
C ILE A 19 -0.30 -4.61 2.90
N LEU A 20 -0.03 -3.34 2.64
CA LEU A 20 0.39 -2.40 3.66
C LEU A 20 -0.84 -1.64 4.15
N GLY A 21 -1.15 -1.77 5.44
CA GLY A 21 -2.12 -0.92 6.12
C GLY A 21 -1.43 0.35 6.59
N MET A 22 -1.95 1.49 6.18
CA MET A 22 -1.39 2.81 6.44
C MET A 22 -2.22 3.57 7.46
N GLY A 23 -1.76 4.74 7.86
CA GLY A 23 -2.52 5.65 8.71
C GLY A 23 -3.02 5.02 10.01
N LYS A 24 -4.30 5.16 10.31
CA LYS A 24 -4.93 4.62 11.52
C LYS A 24 -4.95 3.10 11.56
N LEU A 25 -5.11 2.44 10.41
CA LEU A 25 -5.09 0.98 10.34
C LEU A 25 -3.69 0.44 10.68
N GLY A 26 -2.66 1.02 10.11
CA GLY A 26 -1.27 0.65 10.40
C GLY A 26 -0.90 0.90 11.87
N GLY A 27 -1.38 1.99 12.45
CA GLY A 27 -1.12 2.41 13.83
C GLY A 27 -2.00 1.78 14.90
N PHE A 28 -2.90 0.84 14.56
CA PHE A 28 -3.91 0.27 15.50
C PHE A 28 -4.86 1.31 16.10
N GLU A 29 -5.14 2.38 15.39
CA GLU A 29 -5.97 3.51 15.83
C GLU A 29 -7.31 3.59 15.07
N LEU A 30 -7.71 2.48 14.41
CA LEU A 30 -8.90 2.43 13.58
C LEU A 30 -10.18 2.61 14.43
N ASN A 31 -11.09 3.46 13.94
CA ASN A 31 -12.42 3.63 14.52
C ASN A 31 -13.51 3.40 13.46
N PHE A 32 -14.77 3.29 13.89
CA PHE A 32 -15.92 2.96 13.02
C PHE A 32 -16.15 3.91 11.83
N SER A 33 -15.67 5.13 11.89
CA SER A 33 -15.85 6.14 10.83
C SER A 33 -14.58 6.38 10.01
N SER A 34 -13.53 5.59 10.22
CA SER A 34 -12.26 5.76 9.53
C SER A 34 -12.28 5.09 8.17
N ASP A 35 -11.77 5.79 7.17
CA ASP A 35 -11.34 5.16 5.93
C ASP A 35 -10.08 4.32 6.24
N ILE A 36 -9.88 3.21 5.54
CA ILE A 36 -8.66 2.43 5.62
C ILE A 36 -7.79 2.72 4.41
N ASP A 37 -6.58 3.17 4.70
CA ASP A 37 -5.57 3.44 3.69
C ASP A 37 -4.77 2.17 3.41
N LEU A 38 -4.73 1.73 2.15
CA LEU A 38 -4.03 0.51 1.74
C LEU A 38 -3.06 0.77 0.60
N ILE A 39 -1.97 -0.01 0.57
CA ILE A 39 -1.06 -0.12 -0.56
C ILE A 39 -0.89 -1.60 -0.89
N PHE A 40 -1.04 -1.96 -2.16
CA PHE A 40 -0.90 -3.33 -2.64
C PHE A 40 0.43 -3.53 -3.36
N THR A 41 1.08 -4.65 -3.03
CA THR A 41 2.36 -5.01 -3.65
C THR A 41 2.51 -6.52 -3.78
N TYR A 42 3.39 -6.98 -4.66
CA TYR A 42 3.67 -8.39 -4.89
C TYR A 42 5.18 -8.59 -5.18
N PRO A 43 5.75 -9.79 -4.92
CA PRO A 43 7.21 -9.95 -4.91
C PRO A 43 7.88 -9.68 -6.25
N SER A 44 7.44 -10.29 -7.34
CA SER A 44 8.14 -10.19 -8.63
C SER A 44 7.22 -10.27 -9.85
N GLN A 45 7.75 -9.80 -10.97
CA GLN A 45 7.14 -9.99 -12.28
C GLN A 45 7.04 -11.49 -12.61
N GLY A 46 6.20 -11.84 -13.56
CA GLY A 46 5.96 -13.19 -14.03
C GLY A 46 4.57 -13.35 -14.58
N GLU A 47 4.13 -14.59 -14.77
CA GLU A 47 2.85 -14.92 -15.37
C GLU A 47 2.13 -16.02 -14.57
N THR A 48 0.83 -16.11 -14.76
CA THR A 48 0.03 -17.16 -14.13
C THR A 48 0.23 -18.50 -14.82
N VAL A 49 0.26 -19.58 -14.03
CA VAL A 49 0.38 -20.98 -14.47
C VAL A 49 -0.91 -21.72 -14.13
N GLY A 50 -1.26 -22.71 -14.95
CA GLY A 50 -2.44 -23.56 -14.72
C GLY A 50 -3.78 -22.99 -15.23
N ALA A 51 -3.78 -21.83 -15.89
CA ALA A 51 -4.94 -21.27 -16.56
C ALA A 51 -4.95 -21.62 -18.07
N ARG A 52 -6.13 -21.51 -18.69
CA ARG A 52 -6.28 -21.69 -20.15
C ARG A 52 -5.43 -20.68 -20.96
N ARG A 53 -5.18 -19.50 -20.38
CA ARG A 53 -4.33 -18.43 -20.93
C ARG A 53 -3.55 -17.80 -19.82
N ALA A 54 -2.22 -17.74 -19.96
CA ALA A 54 -1.36 -17.04 -19.02
C ALA A 54 -1.71 -15.54 -18.94
N VAL A 55 -1.63 -15.00 -17.75
CA VAL A 55 -1.89 -13.58 -17.43
C VAL A 55 -0.70 -13.04 -16.68
N ASP A 56 -0.21 -11.89 -17.09
CA ASP A 56 0.84 -11.16 -16.41
C ASP A 56 0.49 -10.88 -14.93
N ASN A 57 1.48 -11.02 -14.03
CA ASN A 57 1.29 -10.83 -12.59
C ASN A 57 0.75 -9.44 -12.24
N ALA A 58 1.19 -8.39 -12.93
CA ALA A 58 0.68 -7.05 -12.68
C ALA A 58 -0.83 -6.95 -12.94
N LYS A 59 -1.28 -7.58 -14.03
CA LYS A 59 -2.70 -7.66 -14.38
C LYS A 59 -3.49 -8.54 -13.42
N PHE A 60 -2.90 -9.68 -13.01
CA PHE A 60 -3.51 -10.58 -12.03
C PHE A 60 -3.74 -9.87 -10.71
N PHE A 61 -2.69 -9.25 -10.12
CA PHE A 61 -2.76 -8.59 -8.83
C PHE A 61 -3.59 -7.31 -8.85
N THR A 62 -3.62 -6.59 -9.97
CA THR A 62 -4.54 -5.45 -10.15
C THR A 62 -6.00 -5.93 -10.07
N ARG A 63 -6.35 -7.02 -10.73
CA ARG A 63 -7.72 -7.58 -10.67
C ARG A 63 -8.05 -8.13 -9.27
N LEU A 64 -7.08 -8.79 -8.63
CA LEU A 64 -7.25 -9.29 -7.26
C LEU A 64 -7.49 -8.14 -6.28
N GLY A 65 -6.67 -7.09 -6.35
CA GLY A 65 -6.82 -5.87 -5.54
C GLY A 65 -8.17 -5.18 -5.76
N GLN A 66 -8.61 -5.08 -7.02
CA GLN A 66 -9.93 -4.51 -7.33
C GLN A 66 -11.08 -5.33 -6.74
N ARG A 67 -11.00 -6.66 -6.79
CA ARG A 67 -12.00 -7.53 -6.16
C ARG A 67 -12.00 -7.39 -4.64
N LEU A 68 -10.82 -7.25 -4.03
CA LEU A 68 -10.71 -7.03 -2.59
C LEU A 68 -11.33 -5.70 -2.16
N ILE A 69 -11.03 -4.61 -2.89
CA ILE A 69 -11.64 -3.30 -2.65
C ILE A 69 -13.16 -3.40 -2.75
N ASN A 70 -13.67 -3.97 -3.83
CA ASN A 70 -15.11 -4.11 -4.03
C ASN A 70 -15.77 -4.92 -2.91
N ALA A 71 -15.12 -5.99 -2.42
CA ALA A 71 -15.67 -6.81 -1.34
C ALA A 71 -15.73 -6.08 0.01
N LEU A 72 -14.78 -5.17 0.28
CA LEU A 72 -14.72 -4.41 1.52
C LEU A 72 -15.60 -3.15 1.49
N ASP A 73 -15.71 -2.51 0.33
CA ASP A 73 -16.48 -1.26 0.12
C ASP A 73 -17.94 -1.52 -0.26
N GLN A 74 -18.32 -2.79 -0.45
CA GLN A 74 -19.68 -3.16 -0.83
C GLN A 74 -20.67 -2.84 0.29
N PHE A 75 -21.72 -2.07 -0.07
CA PHE A 75 -22.84 -1.82 0.81
C PHE A 75 -23.75 -3.06 0.86
N THR A 76 -23.89 -3.63 2.04
CA THR A 76 -24.79 -4.77 2.30
C THR A 76 -26.02 -4.33 3.12
N PRO A 77 -27.05 -5.17 3.28
CA PRO A 77 -28.17 -4.87 4.19
C PRO A 77 -27.73 -4.58 5.63
N ASP A 78 -26.57 -5.12 6.05
CA ASP A 78 -25.98 -4.91 7.39
C ASP A 78 -25.06 -3.67 7.44
N GLY A 79 -24.96 -2.91 6.34
CA GLY A 79 -24.07 -1.76 6.20
C GLY A 79 -22.84 -2.04 5.33
N PHE A 80 -21.83 -1.19 5.41
CA PHE A 80 -20.53 -1.38 4.76
C PHE A 80 -19.46 -1.71 5.79
N VAL A 81 -18.42 -2.45 5.37
CA VAL A 81 -17.34 -2.82 6.29
C VAL A 81 -16.40 -1.65 6.50
N TYR A 82 -15.78 -1.15 5.44
CA TYR A 82 -14.89 0.02 5.48
C TYR A 82 -14.80 0.68 4.11
N ARG A 83 -14.67 2.01 4.09
CA ARG A 83 -14.23 2.71 2.89
C ARG A 83 -12.74 2.52 2.69
N ILE A 84 -12.34 2.20 1.46
CA ILE A 84 -10.96 1.97 1.10
C ILE A 84 -10.39 3.23 0.43
N ASP A 85 -9.26 3.69 0.95
CA ASP A 85 -8.48 4.77 0.32
C ASP A 85 -7.15 4.20 -0.22
N MET A 86 -6.93 4.36 -1.52
CA MET A 86 -5.73 3.89 -2.20
C MET A 86 -4.80 5.04 -2.62
N ARG A 87 -5.08 6.27 -2.21
CA ARG A 87 -4.32 7.47 -2.67
C ARG A 87 -2.90 7.55 -2.11
N LEU A 88 -2.59 6.81 -1.05
CA LEU A 88 -1.24 6.72 -0.48
C LEU A 88 -0.31 5.78 -1.28
N ARG A 89 -0.83 5.05 -2.30
CA ARG A 89 0.00 4.21 -3.14
C ARG A 89 0.95 5.03 -4.01
N PRO A 90 2.08 4.45 -4.45
CA PRO A 90 2.99 5.09 -5.38
C PRO A 90 2.26 5.68 -6.59
N PHE A 91 2.60 6.91 -6.94
CA PHE A 91 1.95 7.74 -7.98
C PHE A 91 0.47 8.09 -7.70
N GLY A 92 -0.07 7.79 -6.53
CA GLY A 92 -1.45 8.10 -6.15
C GLY A 92 -2.47 7.52 -7.14
N ASP A 93 -3.47 8.32 -7.51
CA ASP A 93 -4.56 7.85 -8.38
C ASP A 93 -4.14 7.54 -9.83
N SER A 94 -3.02 8.09 -10.30
CA SER A 94 -2.46 7.79 -11.62
C SER A 94 -1.60 6.53 -11.65
N GLY A 95 -1.20 6.00 -10.47
CA GLY A 95 -0.37 4.82 -10.36
C GLY A 95 -1.14 3.50 -10.51
N ALA A 96 -0.39 2.43 -10.81
CA ALA A 96 -0.93 1.08 -10.81
C ALA A 96 -1.48 0.72 -9.43
N LEU A 97 -2.57 -0.07 -9.40
CA LEU A 97 -3.21 -0.47 -8.15
C LEU A 97 -2.32 -1.38 -7.30
N ALA A 98 -1.52 -2.22 -7.94
CA ALA A 98 -0.53 -3.07 -7.30
C ALA A 98 0.81 -2.97 -8.04
N LEU A 99 1.91 -2.88 -7.30
CA LEU A 99 3.27 -2.79 -7.84
C LEU A 99 4.10 -3.98 -7.39
N SER A 100 5.06 -4.41 -8.22
CA SER A 100 6.09 -5.35 -7.76
C SER A 100 7.00 -4.69 -6.71
N PHE A 101 7.66 -5.49 -5.89
CA PHE A 101 8.62 -4.99 -4.90
C PHE A 101 9.69 -4.11 -5.53
N SER A 102 10.25 -4.53 -6.67
CA SER A 102 11.26 -3.75 -7.40
C SER A 102 10.74 -2.41 -7.89
N ALA A 103 9.51 -2.35 -8.42
CA ALA A 103 8.91 -1.10 -8.89
C ALA A 103 8.57 -0.17 -7.71
N MET A 104 8.15 -0.73 -6.57
CA MET A 104 7.91 0.02 -5.34
C MET A 104 9.23 0.60 -4.78
N GLU A 105 10.28 -0.19 -4.74
CA GLU A 105 11.60 0.23 -4.29
C GLU A 105 12.12 1.39 -5.14
N GLN A 106 12.11 1.23 -6.47
CA GLN A 106 12.53 2.26 -7.40
C GLN A 106 11.73 3.57 -7.19
N TYR A 107 10.41 3.47 -7.02
CA TYR A 107 9.59 4.65 -6.77
C TYR A 107 10.04 5.40 -5.50
N TYR A 108 10.21 4.69 -4.38
CA TYR A 108 10.59 5.34 -3.12
C TYR A 108 12.02 5.84 -3.10
N GLN A 109 12.93 5.24 -3.88
CA GLN A 109 14.29 5.74 -4.05
C GLN A 109 14.33 7.03 -4.87
N ASP A 110 13.60 7.07 -5.99
CA ASP A 110 13.72 8.13 -7.00
C ASP A 110 12.72 9.27 -6.79
N GLN A 111 11.51 8.97 -6.32
CA GLN A 111 10.38 9.88 -6.32
C GLN A 111 9.66 9.98 -4.97
N GLY A 112 10.00 9.13 -4.01
CA GLY A 112 9.35 9.11 -2.71
C GLY A 112 9.44 10.45 -1.99
N ARG A 113 8.29 11.01 -1.63
CA ARG A 113 8.16 12.33 -1.01
C ARG A 113 8.23 12.22 0.52
N ASP A 114 8.59 13.31 1.19
CA ASP A 114 8.71 13.34 2.64
C ASP A 114 7.39 12.98 3.35
N TRP A 115 6.26 13.44 2.84
CA TRP A 115 4.96 13.12 3.44
C TRP A 115 4.62 11.61 3.32
N GLU A 116 5.03 10.94 2.24
CA GLU A 116 4.87 9.49 2.09
C GLU A 116 5.74 8.73 3.10
N ARG A 117 6.95 9.22 3.34
CA ARG A 117 7.83 8.68 4.39
C ARG A 117 7.17 8.74 5.76
N TYR A 118 6.57 9.87 6.12
CA TYR A 118 5.87 10.00 7.40
C TYR A 118 4.63 9.10 7.47
N ALA A 119 3.88 9.00 6.39
CA ALA A 119 2.77 8.07 6.33
C ALA A 119 3.24 6.63 6.54
N MET A 120 4.39 6.26 5.96
CA MET A 120 4.98 4.92 6.05
C MET A 120 5.51 4.57 7.46
N ILE A 121 5.84 5.55 8.32
CA ILE A 121 6.26 5.27 9.71
C ILE A 121 5.19 4.47 10.46
N LYS A 122 3.91 4.74 10.22
CA LYS A 122 2.79 3.98 10.76
C LYS A 122 2.36 2.80 9.85
N GLY A 123 3.03 2.63 8.72
CA GLY A 123 2.74 1.56 7.77
C GLY A 123 3.05 0.19 8.36
N ARG A 124 2.17 -0.78 8.13
CA ARG A 124 2.32 -2.15 8.61
C ARG A 124 1.89 -3.13 7.54
N ILE A 125 2.65 -4.21 7.37
CA ILE A 125 2.26 -5.34 6.52
C ILE A 125 1.11 -6.08 7.21
N LEU A 126 -0.01 -6.20 6.52
CA LEU A 126 -1.22 -6.88 6.98
C LEU A 126 -1.22 -8.32 6.48
N GLY A 127 -1.45 -9.26 7.38
CA GLY A 127 -1.36 -10.68 7.04
C GLY A 127 0.09 -11.13 6.79
N GLY A 128 0.23 -12.38 6.32
CA GLY A 128 1.53 -13.01 6.14
C GLY A 128 2.09 -13.60 7.45
N ASP A 129 2.85 -14.67 7.31
CA ASP A 129 3.60 -15.25 8.40
C ASP A 129 4.84 -14.39 8.67
N ALA A 130 5.17 -14.16 9.94
CA ALA A 130 6.42 -13.49 10.33
C ALA A 130 7.67 -14.24 9.82
N GLN A 131 7.53 -15.52 9.47
CA GLN A 131 8.59 -16.34 8.88
C GLN A 131 8.65 -16.24 7.33
N ASP A 132 7.65 -15.61 6.70
CA ASP A 132 7.62 -15.44 5.25
C ASP A 132 8.83 -14.60 4.79
N PRO A 133 9.73 -15.12 3.95
CA PRO A 133 10.90 -14.40 3.48
C PRO A 133 10.52 -13.13 2.69
N ASN A 134 9.38 -13.10 2.03
CA ASN A 134 8.91 -11.92 1.30
C ASN A 134 8.47 -10.80 2.24
N VAL A 135 7.92 -11.12 3.40
CA VAL A 135 7.62 -10.12 4.45
C VAL A 135 8.91 -9.44 4.91
N LYS A 136 9.98 -10.22 5.14
CA LYS A 136 11.30 -9.68 5.51
C LYS A 136 11.89 -8.82 4.38
N THR A 137 11.80 -9.30 3.15
CA THR A 137 12.26 -8.56 1.96
C THR A 137 11.53 -7.22 1.83
N LEU A 138 10.20 -7.21 1.98
CA LEU A 138 9.42 -5.98 1.91
C LEU A 138 9.78 -5.00 3.03
N GLN A 139 9.99 -5.48 4.26
CA GLN A 139 10.47 -4.65 5.37
C GLN A 139 11.84 -4.05 5.08
N GLN A 140 12.79 -4.84 4.57
CA GLN A 140 14.14 -4.39 4.20
C GLN A 140 14.13 -3.33 3.08
N LEU A 141 13.23 -3.48 2.11
CA LEU A 141 13.02 -2.54 1.02
C LEU A 141 12.50 -1.19 1.52
N LEU A 142 11.54 -1.20 2.44
CA LEU A 142 10.93 0.03 2.96
C LEU A 142 11.80 0.74 3.98
N HIS A 143 12.63 0.00 4.73
CA HIS A 143 13.43 0.55 5.83
C HIS A 143 14.35 1.72 5.43
N PRO A 144 15.11 1.69 4.31
CA PRO A 144 15.96 2.82 3.91
C PRO A 144 15.15 4.08 3.56
N PHE A 145 13.95 3.93 3.03
CA PHE A 145 13.07 5.04 2.74
C PHE A 145 12.52 5.67 4.02
N VAL A 146 12.07 4.87 4.98
CA VAL A 146 11.47 5.34 6.24
C VAL A 146 12.53 5.95 7.16
N TYR A 147 13.68 5.29 7.31
CA TYR A 147 14.72 5.64 8.29
C TYR A 147 15.99 6.18 7.63
N ARG A 148 15.87 7.22 6.78
CA ARG A 148 17.05 7.90 6.24
C ARG A 148 17.88 8.49 7.40
N ARG A 149 19.21 8.24 7.39
CA ARG A 149 20.14 8.71 8.42
C ARG A 149 20.34 10.23 8.46
N TYR A 150 19.97 10.95 7.41
CA TYR A 150 20.09 12.40 7.35
C TYR A 150 18.70 13.03 7.41
N ILE A 151 18.40 13.66 8.54
CA ILE A 151 17.29 14.60 8.64
C ILE A 151 17.80 15.89 7.99
N ASP A 152 17.42 16.13 6.76
CA ASP A 152 17.64 17.44 6.15
C ASP A 152 16.79 18.48 6.91
N PHE A 153 17.39 19.61 7.25
CA PHE A 153 16.66 20.71 7.93
C PHE A 153 15.43 21.16 7.12
N SER A 154 15.45 21.03 5.79
CA SER A 154 14.32 21.27 4.91
C SER A 154 13.11 20.39 5.25
N VAL A 155 13.32 19.17 5.74
CA VAL A 155 12.27 18.24 6.16
C VAL A 155 11.54 18.72 7.41
N ILE A 156 12.27 19.25 8.38
CA ILE A 156 11.67 19.83 9.60
C ILE A 156 10.81 21.05 9.23
N GLN A 157 11.27 21.85 8.29
CA GLN A 157 10.54 23.00 7.80
C GLN A 157 9.28 22.57 7.03
N ALA A 158 9.36 21.58 6.14
CA ALA A 158 8.22 21.02 5.40
C ALA A 158 7.15 20.47 6.35
N LEU A 159 7.55 19.78 7.43
CA LEU A 159 6.63 19.30 8.46
C LEU A 159 5.92 20.43 9.20
N ARG A 160 6.64 21.48 9.56
CA ARG A 160 6.03 22.66 10.22
C ARG A 160 5.02 23.33 9.31
N GLU A 161 5.33 23.46 8.02
CA GLU A 161 4.43 24.03 7.02
C GLU A 161 3.19 23.14 6.81
N MET A 162 3.37 21.83 6.74
CA MET A 162 2.26 20.87 6.63
C MET A 162 1.36 20.93 7.87
N LYS A 163 1.92 20.93 9.07
CA LYS A 163 1.18 21.11 10.32
C LYS A 163 0.37 22.40 10.31
N GLY A 164 0.98 23.51 9.89
CA GLY A 164 0.31 24.80 9.78
C GLY A 164 -0.82 24.82 8.75
N LYS A 165 -0.71 24.05 7.65
CA LYS A 165 -1.80 23.88 6.67
C LYS A 165 -2.96 23.08 7.26
N ILE A 166 -2.67 21.99 7.95
CA ILE A 166 -3.67 21.14 8.61
C ILE A 166 -4.42 21.95 9.69
N GLU A 167 -3.72 22.68 10.54
CA GLU A 167 -4.32 23.50 11.60
C GLU A 167 -5.24 24.60 11.02
N ARG A 168 -4.84 25.23 9.91
CA ARG A 168 -5.69 26.21 9.21
C ARG A 168 -6.94 25.59 8.63
N GLU A 169 -6.83 24.39 8.03
CA GLU A 169 -7.98 23.68 7.45
C GLU A 169 -8.94 23.18 8.53
N VAL A 170 -8.44 22.67 9.65
CA VAL A 170 -9.23 22.29 10.83
C VAL A 170 -10.03 23.47 11.37
N ARG A 171 -9.35 24.63 11.54
CA ARG A 171 -10.03 25.87 11.97
C ARG A 171 -11.11 26.32 10.98
N ARG A 172 -10.82 26.24 9.66
CA ARG A 172 -11.76 26.62 8.59
C ARG A 172 -13.00 25.75 8.60
N ARG A 173 -12.86 24.46 8.92
CA ARG A 173 -13.98 23.50 9.01
C ARG A 173 -14.71 23.50 10.35
N GLY A 174 -14.30 24.32 11.30
CA GLY A 174 -14.95 24.41 12.62
C GLY A 174 -14.80 23.14 13.47
N LEU A 175 -13.87 22.27 13.13
CA LEU A 175 -13.54 21.08 13.89
C LEU A 175 -12.59 21.49 15.04
N LYS A 176 -13.08 21.31 16.28
CA LYS A 176 -12.28 21.42 17.51
C LYS A 176 -11.63 20.12 17.85
#